data_bf31db2364b2782946a4ce36c2ee621e
#
_entry.id   bf31db2364b2782946a4ce36c2ee621e
#
_cell.length_a   1.000
_cell.length_b   1.000
_cell.length_c   1.000
_cell.angle_alpha   90.00
_cell.angle_beta   90.00
_cell.angle_gamma   90.00
#
_symmetry.space_group_name_H-M   'P 1'
#
loop_
_entity.id
_entity.type
_entity.pdbx_description
1 polymer ?
#
loop_
_entity_poly.entity_id
_entity_poly.type
_entity_poly.pdbx_seq_one_letter_code
_entity_poly.pdbx_strand_id
1 'polypeptide(L)' 'KVYLGANTEQISNYAFDGSPLTDLYVSASMIPYCEENAFANKVEDFFATCVLHVPAGMKKSYQNHKIWGKFTHIVEK' A
#
# COMPACT_ATOMS: atom_id res chain seq x y z
N LYS A 1 -10.61 3.55 5.58
CA LYS A 1 -10.23 3.54 4.17
C LYS A 1 -9.37 4.76 3.84
N VAL A 2 -8.33 4.53 3.06
CA VAL A 2 -7.47 5.60 2.57
C VAL A 2 -7.37 5.48 1.05
N TYR A 3 -7.50 6.61 0.36
CA TYR A 3 -7.38 6.66 -1.09
C TYR A 3 -6.14 7.49 -1.44
N LEU A 4 -5.20 6.86 -2.14
CA LEU A 4 -4.03 7.55 -2.68
C LEU A 4 -4.34 7.94 -4.12
N GLY A 5 -4.29 9.25 -4.38
CA GLY A 5 -4.66 9.78 -5.69
C GLY A 5 -3.70 9.40 -6.82
N ALA A 6 -4.13 9.67 -8.06
CA ALA A 6 -3.37 9.31 -9.25
C ALA A 6 -1.98 9.98 -9.32
N ASN A 7 -1.80 11.10 -8.63
CA ASN A 7 -0.54 11.83 -8.63
C ASN A 7 0.33 11.56 -7.41
N THR A 8 0.00 10.55 -6.62
CA THR A 8 0.81 10.17 -5.47
C THR A 8 2.16 9.66 -5.96
N GLU A 9 3.24 10.28 -5.50
CA GLU A 9 4.59 9.93 -5.94
C GLU A 9 5.40 9.22 -4.86
N GLN A 10 5.11 9.48 -3.60
CA GLN A 10 5.94 8.99 -2.50
C GLN A 10 5.12 8.78 -1.24
N ILE A 11 5.46 7.72 -0.50
CA ILE A 11 4.93 7.45 0.83
C ILE A 11 6.10 7.57 1.82
N SER A 12 6.00 8.52 2.72
CA SER A 12 7.06 8.78 3.70
C SER A 12 7.06 7.77 4.84
N ASN A 13 8.17 7.69 5.56
CA ASN A 13 8.28 6.83 6.74
C ASN A 13 7.16 7.15 7.74
N TYR A 14 6.58 6.10 8.29
CA TYR A 14 5.55 6.18 9.32
C TYR A 14 4.27 6.91 8.88
N ALA A 15 4.03 7.00 7.59
CA ALA A 15 2.85 7.70 7.08
C ALA A 15 1.54 7.13 7.64
N PHE A 16 1.51 5.85 7.95
CA PHE A 16 0.32 5.17 8.47
C PHE A 16 0.54 4.58 9.86
N ASP A 17 1.55 5.05 10.57
CA ASP A 17 1.84 4.55 11.92
C ASP A 17 0.65 4.80 12.84
N GLY A 18 0.21 3.75 13.52
CA GLY A 18 -0.90 3.83 14.44
C GLY A 18 -2.28 3.89 13.82
N SER A 19 -2.40 3.87 12.49
CA SER A 19 -3.70 3.91 11.81
C SER A 19 -4.31 2.51 11.73
N PRO A 20 -5.56 2.30 12.18
CA PRO A 20 -6.23 1.01 12.06
C PRO A 20 -6.79 0.84 10.65
N LEU A 21 -5.92 0.79 9.67
CA LEU A 21 -6.30 0.78 8.26
C LEU A 21 -6.72 -0.62 7.82
N THR A 22 -7.89 -0.73 7.22
CA THR A 22 -8.38 -2.01 6.69
C THR A 22 -8.32 -2.10 5.18
N ASP A 23 -8.40 -0.96 4.48
CA ASP A 23 -8.38 -0.89 3.03
C ASP A 23 -7.53 0.29 2.58
N LEU A 24 -6.62 0.05 1.65
CA LEU A 24 -5.79 1.07 1.05
C LEU A 24 -6.00 1.02 -0.46
N TYR A 25 -6.48 2.11 -1.03
CA TYR A 25 -6.75 2.20 -2.47
C TYR A 25 -5.67 3.04 -3.15
N VAL A 26 -5.05 2.50 -4.19
CA VAL A 26 -4.01 3.20 -4.95
C VAL A 26 -4.53 3.38 -6.38
N SER A 27 -4.54 4.62 -6.85
CA SER A 27 -5.00 4.94 -8.21
C SER A 27 -3.85 5.37 -9.13
N ALA A 28 -2.62 5.44 -8.61
CA ALA A 28 -1.48 5.91 -9.38
C ALA A 28 -1.15 4.94 -10.52
N SER A 29 -0.89 5.48 -11.71
CA SER A 29 -0.50 4.68 -12.87
C SER A 29 0.95 4.18 -12.77
N MET A 30 1.75 4.82 -11.93
CA MET A 30 3.10 4.38 -11.61
C MET A 30 3.15 4.05 -10.12
N ILE A 31 3.89 3.01 -9.75
CA ILE A 31 3.99 2.59 -8.35
C ILE A 31 4.66 3.70 -7.54
N PRO A 32 3.99 4.25 -6.51
CA PRO A 32 4.59 5.28 -5.67
C PRO A 32 5.83 4.75 -4.95
N TYR A 33 6.84 5.58 -4.85
CA TYR A 33 8.02 5.23 -4.07
C TYR A 33 7.64 5.14 -2.59
N CYS A 34 8.06 4.07 -1.92
CA CYS A 34 7.85 3.90 -0.49
C CYS A 34 9.18 3.95 0.23
N GLU A 35 9.28 4.77 1.26
CA GLU A 35 10.40 4.69 2.16
C GLU A 35 10.32 3.38 2.95
N GLU A 36 11.47 2.92 3.46
CA GLU A 36 11.56 1.60 4.06
C GLU A 36 10.53 1.37 5.17
N ASN A 37 10.22 2.38 5.95
CA ASN A 37 9.28 2.28 7.06
C ASN A 37 7.95 2.97 6.78
N ALA A 38 7.59 3.13 5.50
CA ALA A 38 6.35 3.82 5.13
C ALA A 38 5.12 3.20 5.78
N PHE A 39 5.10 1.88 5.87
CA PHE A 39 3.99 1.14 6.45
C PHE A 39 4.33 0.54 7.82
N ALA A 40 5.39 1.03 8.46
CA ALA A 40 5.67 0.63 9.84
C ALA A 40 4.45 1.01 10.68
N ASN A 41 3.91 0.02 11.37
CA ASN A 41 2.66 0.21 12.10
C ASN A 41 2.69 -0.64 13.35
N LYS A 42 2.13 -0.11 14.45
CA LYS A 42 2.07 -0.83 15.72
C LYS A 42 0.96 -1.87 15.74
N VAL A 43 0.09 -1.85 14.74
CA VAL A 43 -0.98 -2.84 14.62
C VAL A 43 -0.35 -4.17 14.20
N GLU A 44 -0.58 -5.20 15.01
CA GLU A 44 -0.08 -6.53 14.70
C GLU A 44 -0.70 -7.02 13.41
N ASP A 45 0.14 -7.65 12.57
CA ASP A 45 -0.30 -8.22 11.29
C ASP A 45 -0.91 -7.20 10.32
N PHE A 46 -0.44 -5.94 10.37
CA PHE A 46 -0.95 -4.89 9.50
C PHE A 46 -1.00 -5.32 8.03
N PHE A 47 0.09 -5.92 7.52
CA PHE A 47 0.15 -6.35 6.13
C PHE A 47 -0.77 -7.52 5.81
N ALA A 48 -1.18 -8.27 6.81
CA ALA A 48 -2.09 -9.39 6.64
C ALA A 48 -3.56 -8.96 6.71
N THR A 49 -3.85 -7.89 7.46
CA THR A 49 -5.23 -7.44 7.67
C THR A 49 -5.67 -6.34 6.73
N CYS A 50 -4.73 -5.54 6.22
CA CYS A 50 -5.06 -4.44 5.31
C CYS A 50 -5.10 -4.95 3.87
N VAL A 51 -6.20 -4.68 3.18
CA VAL A 51 -6.35 -5.06 1.78
C VAL A 51 -5.84 -3.92 0.89
N LEU A 52 -4.91 -4.24 0.01
CA LEU A 52 -4.37 -3.27 -0.94
C LEU A 52 -5.14 -3.39 -2.25
N HIS A 53 -5.78 -2.29 -2.66
CA HIS A 53 -6.51 -2.22 -3.92
C HIS A 53 -5.69 -1.45 -4.94
N VAL A 54 -5.32 -2.11 -6.03
CA VAL A 54 -4.45 -1.54 -7.06
C VAL A 54 -5.20 -1.43 -8.39
N PRO A 55 -4.71 -0.61 -9.33
CA PRO A 55 -5.33 -0.52 -10.65
C PRO A 55 -5.28 -1.85 -11.39
N ALA A 56 -6.26 -2.08 -12.27
CA ALA A 56 -6.31 -3.28 -13.07
C ALA A 56 -5.02 -3.47 -13.87
N GLY A 57 -4.50 -4.70 -13.84
CA GLY A 57 -3.26 -5.04 -14.55
C GLY A 57 -1.98 -4.77 -13.78
N MET A 58 -2.07 -4.19 -12.57
CA MET A 58 -0.88 -3.82 -11.80
C MET A 58 -0.60 -4.71 -10.58
N LYS A 59 -1.46 -5.67 -10.31
CA LYS A 59 -1.29 -6.54 -9.14
C LYS A 59 0.10 -7.17 -9.08
N LYS A 60 0.54 -7.75 -10.19
CA LYS A 60 1.83 -8.44 -10.23
C LYS A 60 2.99 -7.48 -9.99
N SER A 61 2.92 -6.27 -10.53
CA SER A 61 3.94 -5.26 -10.32
C SER A 61 4.05 -4.87 -8.85
N TYR A 62 2.91 -4.71 -8.18
CA TYR A 62 2.92 -4.40 -6.76
C TYR A 62 3.41 -5.58 -5.93
N GLN A 63 3.03 -6.80 -6.28
CA GLN A 63 3.49 -8.00 -5.58
C GLN A 63 5.02 -8.16 -5.63
N ASN A 64 5.62 -7.74 -6.72
CA ASN A 64 7.07 -7.86 -6.91
C ASN A 64 7.84 -6.68 -6.31
N HIS A 65 7.14 -5.69 -5.80
CA HIS A 65 7.79 -4.53 -5.17
C HIS A 65 8.29 -4.90 -3.78
N LYS A 66 9.43 -4.33 -3.39
CA LYS A 66 10.05 -4.63 -2.10
C LYS A 66 9.15 -4.29 -0.92
N ILE A 67 8.47 -3.16 -0.98
CA ILE A 67 7.62 -2.67 0.11
C ILE A 67 6.16 -3.05 -0.11
N TRP A 68 5.61 -2.71 -1.27
CA TRP A 68 4.21 -3.01 -1.58
C TRP A 68 3.93 -4.52 -1.57
N GLY A 69 4.91 -5.33 -1.93
CA GLY A 69 4.78 -6.78 -1.96
C GLY A 69 4.61 -7.42 -0.59
N LYS A 70 4.79 -6.67 0.49
CA LYS A 70 4.56 -7.17 1.85
C LYS A 70 3.08 -7.39 2.16
N PHE A 71 2.19 -6.70 1.44
CA PHE A 71 0.75 -6.90 1.61
C PHE A 71 0.39 -8.30 1.14
N THR A 72 -0.31 -9.08 1.99
CA THR A 72 -0.73 -10.44 1.63
C THR A 72 -2.00 -10.45 0.80
N HIS A 73 -2.81 -9.39 0.89
CA HIS A 73 -4.06 -9.28 0.14
C HIS A 73 -3.99 -8.10 -0.80
N ILE A 74 -3.65 -8.38 -2.05
CA ILE A 74 -3.59 -7.37 -3.11
C ILE A 74 -4.65 -7.73 -4.13
N VAL A 75 -5.58 -6.79 -4.38
CA VAL A 75 -6.67 -7.01 -5.33
C VAL A 75 -6.67 -5.92 -6.39
N GLU A 76 -7.06 -6.29 -7.61
CA GLU A 76 -7.21 -5.35 -8.71
C GLU A 76 -8.64 -4.85 -8.77
N LYS A 77 -8.77 -3.63 -9.23
CA LYS A 77 -10.09 -3.08 -9.46
C LYS A 77 -10.81 -3.80 -10.59
#